data_bb7b5d35245e907260a906556c1d2b63
#
_entry.id   bb7b5d35245e907260a906556c1d2b63
#
_cell.length_a   1.000
_cell.length_b   1.000
_cell.length_c   1.000
_cell.angle_alpha   90.00
_cell.angle_beta   90.00
_cell.angle_gamma   90.00
#
_symmetry.space_group_name_H-M   'P 1'
#
loop_
_entity.id
_entity.type
_entity.pdbx_description
1 polymer ?
#
loop_
_entity_poly.entity_id
_entity_poly.type
_entity_poly.pdbx_seq_one_letter_code
_entity_poly.pdbx_strand_id
1 'polypeptide(L)'
;MTSPYELSDDTPVYVISVAAQLSGLHPQTLRAYDRLGLVSPGRTGGGGRRYSLRNILVLREVQRLSQEEGVNLSGIKRILELETAEQESRLRLAELHAEVAQLRAELESTRAVAARLAGLLRDRSGGALVPVKNMTREK
;
A
#
# COMPACT_ATOMS: atom_id res chain seq x y z
N MET A 1 -0.12 -17.91 -1.79
CA MET A 1 -0.93 -18.53 -0.75
C MET A 1 -0.20 -18.43 0.56
N THR A 2 -0.72 -17.62 1.48
CA THR A 2 -0.19 -17.56 2.84
C THR A 2 -0.56 -18.87 3.54
N SER A 3 0.43 -19.52 4.12
CA SER A 3 0.19 -20.72 4.94
C SER A 3 -0.75 -20.34 6.10
N PRO A 4 -1.75 -21.15 6.44
CA PRO A 4 -2.60 -20.87 7.58
C PRO A 4 -1.86 -20.87 8.92
N TYR A 5 -0.57 -21.18 8.91
CA TYR A 5 0.30 -21.17 10.07
C TYR A 5 1.33 -20.02 10.06
N GLU A 6 1.34 -19.17 9.01
CA GLU A 6 2.18 -17.98 9.02
C GLU A 6 1.53 -16.90 9.87
N LEU A 7 2.13 -16.64 11.02
CA LEU A 7 1.75 -15.52 11.86
C LEU A 7 2.07 -14.22 11.12
N SER A 8 1.09 -13.35 11.02
CA SER A 8 1.32 -11.99 10.52
C SER A 8 2.27 -11.25 11.47
N ASP A 9 3.07 -10.33 10.94
CA ASP A 9 3.93 -9.46 11.73
C ASP A 9 3.15 -8.64 12.77
N ASP A 10 1.86 -8.47 12.54
CA ASP A 10 0.96 -7.73 13.42
C ASP A 10 0.29 -8.61 14.48
N THR A 11 0.51 -9.92 14.47
CA THR A 11 -0.11 -10.83 15.43
C THR A 11 0.51 -10.64 16.81
N PRO A 12 -0.28 -10.28 17.86
CA PRO A 12 0.23 -9.99 19.19
C PRO A 12 0.45 -11.29 19.99
N VAL A 13 1.61 -11.88 19.85
CA VAL A 13 1.93 -13.19 20.41
C VAL A 13 2.96 -13.18 21.55
N TYR A 14 3.78 -12.14 21.67
CA TYR A 14 4.90 -12.11 22.60
C TYR A 14 4.52 -11.45 23.92
N VAL A 15 4.76 -12.16 25.03
CA VAL A 15 4.63 -11.56 26.37
C VAL A 15 5.73 -10.53 26.59
N ILE A 16 5.53 -9.61 27.54
CA ILE A 16 6.46 -8.48 27.75
C ILE A 16 7.90 -8.92 28.05
N SER A 17 8.08 -10.01 28.79
CA SER A 17 9.43 -10.52 29.11
C SER A 17 10.20 -10.95 27.86
N VAL A 18 9.51 -11.60 26.91
CA VAL A 18 10.09 -12.02 25.64
C VAL A 18 10.34 -10.82 24.74
N ALA A 19 9.38 -9.91 24.66
CA ALA A 19 9.54 -8.67 23.89
C ALA A 19 10.72 -7.82 24.41
N ALA A 20 10.90 -7.76 25.71
CA ALA A 20 12.03 -7.08 26.34
C ALA A 20 13.37 -7.72 25.93
N GLN A 21 13.46 -9.04 25.97
CA GLN A 21 14.67 -9.75 25.52
C GLN A 21 14.95 -9.51 24.03
N LEU A 22 13.95 -9.62 23.18
CA LEU A 22 14.11 -9.47 21.74
C LEU A 22 14.44 -8.03 21.32
N SER A 23 13.96 -7.05 22.05
CA SER A 23 14.23 -5.63 21.79
C SER A 23 15.48 -5.09 22.47
N GLY A 24 16.02 -5.83 23.45
CA GLY A 24 17.14 -5.37 24.26
C GLY A 24 16.77 -4.27 25.27
N LEU A 25 15.50 -4.16 25.63
CA LEU A 25 14.98 -3.15 26.55
C LEU A 25 14.45 -3.78 27.83
N HIS A 26 14.41 -3.00 28.90
CA HIS A 26 13.82 -3.45 30.17
C HIS A 26 12.29 -3.46 30.06
N PRO A 27 11.59 -4.43 30.70
CA PRO A 27 10.12 -4.48 30.71
C PRO A 27 9.45 -3.17 31.13
N GLN A 28 10.01 -2.48 32.12
CA GLN A 28 9.49 -1.17 32.56
C GLN A 28 9.57 -0.11 31.46
N THR A 29 10.63 -0.16 30.64
CA THR A 29 10.78 0.73 29.50
C THR A 29 9.68 0.46 28.47
N LEU A 30 9.35 -0.81 28.23
CA LEU A 30 8.26 -1.18 27.32
C LEU A 30 6.92 -0.64 27.82
N ARG A 31 6.66 -0.75 29.12
CA ARG A 31 5.44 -0.19 29.72
C ARG A 31 5.38 1.33 29.58
N ALA A 32 6.52 2.00 29.81
CA ALA A 32 6.61 3.44 29.62
C ALA A 32 6.35 3.85 28.18
N TYR A 33 6.92 3.15 27.22
CA TYR A 33 6.74 3.44 25.79
C TYR A 33 5.30 3.19 25.32
N ASP A 34 4.62 2.18 25.88
CA ASP A 34 3.20 1.98 25.65
C ASP A 34 2.39 3.19 26.15
N ARG A 35 2.65 3.64 27.37
CA ARG A 35 1.98 4.83 27.93
C ARG A 35 2.23 6.10 27.15
N LEU A 36 3.43 6.24 26.57
CA LEU A 36 3.79 7.41 25.76
C LEU A 36 3.30 7.33 24.32
N GLY A 37 2.71 6.19 23.93
CA GLY A 37 2.21 6.01 22.58
C GLY A 37 3.29 5.73 21.53
N LEU A 38 4.51 5.35 21.94
CA LEU A 38 5.58 4.95 21.03
C LEU A 38 5.36 3.56 20.44
N VAL A 39 4.68 2.69 21.18
CA VAL A 39 4.32 1.35 20.76
C VAL A 39 2.93 1.04 21.29
N SER A 40 2.17 0.28 20.54
CA SER A 40 0.79 -0.09 20.92
C SER A 40 0.66 -1.61 20.92
N PRO A 41 0.98 -2.28 22.03
CA PRO A 41 0.81 -3.72 22.14
C PRO A 41 -0.68 -4.09 22.19
N GLY A 42 -1.01 -5.32 21.76
CA GLY A 42 -2.32 -5.89 21.97
C GLY A 42 -2.55 -6.23 23.46
N ARG A 43 -3.79 -6.47 23.81
CA ARG A 43 -4.19 -6.87 25.17
C ARG A 43 -4.87 -8.24 25.14
N THR A 44 -4.57 -9.07 26.11
CA THR A 44 -5.33 -10.29 26.35
C THR A 44 -6.63 -9.99 27.10
N GLY A 45 -7.52 -10.97 27.19
CA GLY A 45 -8.75 -10.84 27.97
C GLY A 45 -8.55 -10.47 29.43
N GLY A 46 -7.39 -10.82 30.04
CA GLY A 46 -6.99 -10.42 31.39
C GLY A 46 -6.25 -9.08 31.45
N GLY A 47 -6.15 -8.32 30.38
CA GLY A 47 -5.49 -7.02 30.34
C GLY A 47 -3.97 -7.06 30.16
N GLY A 48 -3.38 -8.25 30.02
CA GLY A 48 -1.95 -8.42 29.78
C GLY A 48 -1.50 -7.92 28.43
N ARG A 49 -0.30 -7.32 28.37
CA ARG A 49 0.28 -6.85 27.11
C ARG A 49 0.77 -8.00 26.27
N ARG A 50 0.52 -7.93 24.96
CA ARG A 50 1.07 -8.84 23.96
C ARG A 50 1.66 -8.03 22.83
N TYR A 51 2.90 -8.31 22.50
CA TYR A 51 3.66 -7.59 21.48
C TYR A 51 3.70 -8.40 20.20
N SER A 52 3.52 -7.73 19.07
CA SER A 52 3.71 -8.31 17.74
C SER A 52 5.18 -8.22 17.33
N LEU A 53 5.56 -8.94 16.29
CA LEU A 53 6.89 -8.78 15.71
C LEU A 53 7.12 -7.33 15.27
N ARG A 54 6.12 -6.70 14.68
CA ARG A 54 6.17 -5.28 14.27
C ARG A 54 6.45 -4.37 15.47
N ASN A 55 5.80 -4.61 16.62
CA ASN A 55 6.08 -3.87 17.85
C ASN A 55 7.54 -4.01 18.27
N ILE A 56 8.10 -5.22 18.18
CA ILE A 56 9.49 -5.47 18.54
C ILE A 56 10.44 -4.73 17.62
N LEU A 57 10.16 -4.69 16.32
CA LEU A 57 10.96 -3.94 15.36
C LEU A 57 10.90 -2.43 15.62
N VAL A 58 9.75 -1.88 15.98
CA VAL A 58 9.60 -0.49 16.41
C VAL A 58 10.43 -0.21 17.67
N LEU A 59 10.38 -1.10 18.65
CA LEU A 59 11.17 -0.96 19.88
C LEU A 59 12.68 -0.96 19.60
N ARG A 60 13.13 -1.80 18.69
CA ARG A 60 14.53 -1.82 18.27
C ARG A 60 14.94 -0.53 17.57
N GLU A 61 14.08 0.03 16.74
CA GLU A 61 14.32 1.31 16.09
C GLU A 61 14.35 2.47 17.10
N VAL A 62 13.45 2.47 18.08
CA VAL A 62 13.46 3.44 19.19
C VAL A 62 14.80 3.39 19.92
N GLN A 63 15.29 2.20 20.24
CA GLN A 63 16.57 2.01 20.91
C GLN A 63 17.73 2.52 20.05
N ARG A 64 17.73 2.20 18.77
CA ARG A 64 18.77 2.66 17.84
C ARG A 64 18.82 4.19 17.78
N LEU A 65 17.68 4.84 17.58
CA LEU A 65 17.58 6.29 17.52
C LEU A 65 18.05 6.95 18.84
N SER A 66 17.69 6.33 19.95
CA SER A 66 18.09 6.85 21.28
C SER A 66 19.58 6.66 21.57
N GLN A 67 20.10 5.46 21.34
CA GLN A 67 21.45 5.07 21.77
C GLN A 67 22.51 5.42 20.74
N GLU A 68 22.24 5.22 19.47
CA GLU A 68 23.24 5.46 18.42
C GLU A 68 23.19 6.87 17.86
N GLU A 69 22.00 7.44 17.75
CA GLU A 69 21.83 8.77 17.15
C GLU A 69 21.50 9.87 18.17
N GLY A 70 21.34 9.53 19.43
CA GLY A 70 21.15 10.49 20.51
C GLY A 70 19.86 11.30 20.41
N VAL A 71 18.82 10.76 19.76
CA VAL A 71 17.53 11.44 19.63
C VAL A 71 16.74 11.30 20.93
N ASN A 72 16.15 12.39 21.43
CA ASN A 72 15.31 12.34 22.61
C ASN A 72 13.94 11.71 22.30
N LEU A 73 13.16 11.36 23.33
CA LEU A 73 11.88 10.67 23.17
C LEU A 73 10.86 11.46 22.34
N SER A 74 10.82 12.77 22.48
CA SER A 74 9.92 13.61 21.67
C SER A 74 10.29 13.55 20.19
N GLY A 75 11.58 13.59 19.89
CA GLY A 75 12.09 13.45 18.53
C GLY A 75 11.81 12.06 17.95
N ILE A 76 12.03 11.01 18.74
CA ILE A 76 11.74 9.64 18.33
C ILE A 76 10.25 9.46 18.00
N LYS A 77 9.37 9.95 18.86
CA LYS A 77 7.93 9.90 18.62
C LYS A 77 7.57 10.58 17.30
N ARG A 78 8.14 11.75 17.05
CA ARG A 78 7.92 12.49 15.80
C ARG A 78 8.45 11.74 14.58
N ILE A 79 9.61 11.13 14.69
CA ILE A 79 10.19 10.31 13.62
C ILE A 79 9.26 9.14 13.29
N LEU A 80 8.77 8.41 14.29
CA LEU A 80 7.86 7.27 14.08
C LEU A 80 6.53 7.70 13.44
N GLU A 81 5.99 8.84 13.86
CA GLU A 81 4.79 9.41 13.23
C GLU A 81 5.02 9.74 11.77
N LEU A 82 6.17 10.34 11.45
CA LEU A 82 6.52 10.69 10.07
C LEU A 82 6.78 9.46 9.20
N GLU A 83 7.43 8.43 9.75
CA GLU A 83 7.65 7.16 9.05
C GLU A 83 6.32 6.48 8.72
N THR A 84 5.37 6.49 9.66
CA THR A 84 4.03 5.95 9.43
C THR A 84 3.30 6.73 8.33
N ALA A 85 3.33 8.05 8.40
CA ALA A 85 2.71 8.90 7.38
C ALA A 85 3.37 8.71 6.00
N GLU A 86 4.68 8.55 5.96
CA GLU A 86 5.41 8.26 4.72
C GLU A 86 4.97 6.92 4.13
N GLN A 87 4.87 5.89 4.96
CA GLN A 87 4.44 4.57 4.51
C GLN A 87 3.02 4.60 3.95
N GLU A 88 2.10 5.26 4.63
CA GLU A 88 0.73 5.46 4.16
C GLU A 88 0.71 6.19 2.82
N SER A 89 1.52 7.23 2.67
CA SER A 89 1.65 7.98 1.43
C SER A 89 2.18 7.13 0.28
N ARG A 90 3.18 6.28 0.56
CA ARG A 90 3.74 5.35 -0.43
C ARG A 90 2.69 4.36 -0.91
N LEU A 91 1.92 3.78 0.01
CA LEU A 91 0.83 2.86 -0.34
C LEU A 91 -0.22 3.57 -1.20
N ARG A 92 -0.60 4.79 -0.83
CA ARG A 92 -1.57 5.56 -1.60
C ARG A 92 -1.06 5.92 -2.99
N LEU A 93 0.23 6.26 -3.11
CA LEU A 93 0.84 6.49 -4.42
C LEU A 93 0.82 5.23 -5.30
N ALA A 94 1.12 4.07 -4.72
CA ALA A 94 1.08 2.81 -5.45
C ALA A 94 -0.33 2.50 -5.96
N GLU A 95 -1.36 2.71 -5.13
CA GLU A 95 -2.77 2.56 -5.52
C GLU A 95 -3.14 3.51 -6.67
N LEU A 96 -2.76 4.78 -6.56
CA LEU A 96 -3.04 5.78 -7.58
C LEU A 96 -2.32 5.48 -8.90
N HIS A 97 -1.06 5.02 -8.84
CA HIS A 97 -0.33 4.60 -10.03
C HIS A 97 -1.01 3.42 -10.72
N ALA A 98 -1.48 2.43 -9.95
CA ALA A 98 -2.22 1.29 -10.49
C ALA A 98 -3.53 1.73 -11.15
N GLU A 99 -4.26 2.62 -10.49
CA GLU A 99 -5.51 3.19 -11.03
C GLU A 99 -5.27 3.97 -12.33
N VAL A 100 -4.24 4.81 -12.37
CA VAL A 100 -3.85 5.53 -13.59
C VAL A 100 -3.49 4.56 -14.71
N ALA A 101 -2.71 3.52 -14.42
CA ALA A 101 -2.33 2.51 -15.42
C ALA A 101 -3.56 1.81 -15.97
N GLN A 102 -4.52 1.46 -15.13
CA GLN A 102 -5.77 0.84 -15.55
C GLN A 102 -6.60 1.76 -16.43
N LEU A 103 -6.78 3.01 -16.02
CA LEU A 103 -7.53 4.00 -16.78
C LEU A 103 -6.90 4.28 -18.14
N ARG A 104 -5.57 4.32 -18.22
CA ARG A 104 -4.85 4.46 -19.49
C ARG A 104 -5.08 3.27 -20.42
N ALA A 105 -5.07 2.05 -19.88
CA ALA A 105 -5.33 0.83 -20.63
C ALA A 105 -6.77 0.82 -21.18
N GLU A 106 -7.74 1.19 -20.35
CA GLU A 106 -9.14 1.30 -20.76
C GLU A 106 -9.33 2.37 -21.86
N LEU A 107 -8.69 3.52 -21.70
CA LEU A 107 -8.75 4.59 -22.69
C LEU A 107 -8.15 4.14 -24.03
N GLU A 108 -7.00 3.47 -23.98
CA GLU A 108 -6.34 2.95 -25.18
C GLU A 108 -7.21 1.92 -25.88
N SER A 109 -7.81 1.01 -25.13
CA SER A 109 -8.76 0.02 -25.66
C SER A 109 -9.96 0.68 -26.33
N THR A 110 -10.54 1.69 -25.69
CA THR A 110 -11.67 2.45 -26.24
C THR A 110 -11.29 3.18 -27.52
N ARG A 111 -10.11 3.78 -27.56
CA ARG A 111 -9.59 4.46 -28.75
C ARG A 111 -9.37 3.48 -29.91
N ALA A 112 -8.87 2.28 -29.60
CA ALA A 112 -8.66 1.24 -30.62
C ALA A 112 -9.99 0.79 -31.22
N VAL A 113 -11.01 0.57 -30.39
CA VAL A 113 -12.36 0.24 -30.85
C VAL A 113 -12.95 1.37 -31.71
N ALA A 114 -12.84 2.60 -31.25
CA ALA A 114 -13.32 3.77 -31.98
C ALA A 114 -12.63 3.90 -33.35
N ALA A 115 -11.32 3.66 -33.39
CA ALA A 115 -10.55 3.71 -34.66
C ALA A 115 -11.01 2.62 -35.62
N ARG A 116 -11.29 1.40 -35.12
CA ARG A 116 -11.83 0.32 -35.97
C ARG A 116 -13.20 0.66 -36.51
N LEU A 117 -14.10 1.18 -35.71
CA LEU A 117 -15.43 1.59 -36.11
C LEU A 117 -15.34 2.71 -37.15
N ALA A 118 -14.50 3.71 -36.96
CA ALA A 118 -14.28 4.78 -37.90
C ALA A 118 -13.75 4.26 -39.26
N GLY A 119 -12.84 3.28 -39.19
CA GLY A 119 -12.32 2.61 -40.40
C GLY A 119 -13.40 1.87 -41.16
N LEU A 120 -14.23 1.09 -40.47
CA LEU A 120 -15.36 0.37 -41.05
C LEU A 120 -16.39 1.31 -41.67
N LEU A 121 -16.71 2.40 -41.01
CA LEU A 121 -17.65 3.40 -41.51
C LEU A 121 -17.11 4.10 -42.78
N ARG A 122 -15.82 4.39 -42.84
CA ARG A 122 -15.19 4.95 -44.02
C ARG A 122 -15.23 4.00 -45.19
N ASP A 123 -14.90 2.73 -44.96
CA ASP A 123 -14.95 1.69 -45.98
C ASP A 123 -16.37 1.51 -46.52
N ARG A 124 -17.34 1.47 -45.65
CA ARG A 124 -18.74 1.35 -46.01
C ARG A 124 -19.25 2.57 -46.77
N SER A 125 -18.86 3.76 -46.37
CA SER A 125 -19.18 5.01 -47.02
C SER A 125 -18.55 5.09 -48.41
N GLY A 126 -17.30 4.67 -48.52
CA GLY A 126 -16.60 4.58 -49.81
C GLY A 126 -17.26 3.59 -50.77
N GLY A 127 -17.71 2.46 -50.23
CA GLY A 127 -18.46 1.48 -51.02
C GLY A 127 -19.83 1.97 -51.48
N ALA A 128 -20.50 2.78 -50.67
CA ALA A 128 -21.79 3.36 -50.96
C ALA A 128 -21.71 4.47 -52.01
N LEU A 129 -20.54 5.01 -52.24
CA LEU A 129 -20.31 6.10 -53.19
C LEU A 129 -19.89 5.59 -54.58
N VAL A 130 -20.05 4.35 -54.89
CA VAL A 130 -19.85 3.84 -56.23
C VAL A 130 -20.83 4.58 -57.15
N PRO A 131 -20.32 5.34 -58.11
CA PRO A 131 -21.20 6.15 -58.95
C PRO A 131 -22.05 5.25 -59.83
N VAL A 132 -23.28 5.56 -59.90
CA VAL A 132 -24.24 4.94 -60.79
C VAL A 132 -24.07 5.45 -62.20
N LYS A 133 -22.86 5.88 -62.56
CA LYS A 133 -22.59 6.52 -63.81
C LYS A 133 -22.78 5.64 -65.00
N ASN A 134 -22.80 4.36 -64.79
CA ASN A 134 -22.86 3.47 -65.92
C ASN A 134 -24.26 2.97 -66.22
N MET A 135 -25.22 3.60 -65.70
CA MET A 135 -26.59 3.31 -66.09
C MET A 135 -27.12 4.24 -67.14
N THR A 136 -26.24 4.93 -67.71
CA THR A 136 -26.65 5.65 -68.86
C THR A 136 -26.80 4.73 -70.02
N ARG A 137 -27.89 4.62 -70.36
CA ARG A 137 -28.38 3.99 -71.36
C ARG A 137 -27.81 4.26 -72.68
N GLU A 138 -27.82 3.24 -73.21
CA GLU A 138 -27.78 3.25 -74.55
C GLU A 138 -29.12 3.11 -75.10
N LYS A 139 -29.35 3.75 -76.14
CA LYS A 139 -30.45 3.49 -76.95
C LYS A 139 -30.10 2.59 -78.09
#